data_158a484b03440e5f7b6696f10b07134f
#
_entry.id   158a484b03440e5f7b6696f10b07134f
#
_cell.length_a   1.000
_cell.length_b   1.000
_cell.length_c   1.000
_cell.angle_alpha   90.00
_cell.angle_beta   90.00
_cell.angle_gamma   90.00
#
_symmetry.space_group_name_H-M   'P 1'
#
loop_
_entity.id
_entity.type
_entity.pdbx_description
1 polymer ?
#
loop_
_entity_poly.entity_id
_entity_poly.type
_entity_poly.pdbx_seq_one_letter_code
_entity_poly.pdbx_strand_id
1 'polypeptide(L)'
;MGNRKRLIFAVFTLFVILLSGSGSSYNYFPMDKSIPLVTFIFDDGNDTDYIVAKDIFDAHGDVACSAITTDWINTKNHLNVSQLTELQNNGWEILSHTVSHPNLKTLPESQVETELAQSKATLEGLGLTVKNLAYPYNKNNYTIREVAKKYYRAGRSGHNMLNPPTILDQYDLKAYSSNHPLSKLEGHVDKAYSEKKWLILYHHRIEVKIKISGKTGNFIPGENLTFNPSGATGKYISDKNFVAYGSAMHLVPISGTPQANDIITGQTSGAACNLDRVDYNQEKALIELIEYIHTKYPDMRIVTIDKGLDIYL
;
A
#
# COMPACT_ATOMS: atom_id res chain seq x y z
N MET A 1 -41.34 -25.69 -25.70
CA MET A 1 -40.01 -25.21 -26.06
C MET A 1 -39.34 -24.84 -24.72
N GLY A 2 -38.44 -25.71 -24.27
CA GLY A 2 -38.06 -25.76 -22.86
C GLY A 2 -36.79 -25.03 -22.56
N ASN A 3 -36.86 -24.18 -21.54
CA ASN A 3 -35.72 -23.56 -20.87
C ASN A 3 -35.04 -24.57 -19.93
N ARG A 4 -33.82 -24.97 -20.24
CA ARG A 4 -32.97 -25.72 -19.32
C ARG A 4 -32.14 -24.75 -18.46
N LYS A 5 -32.57 -24.50 -17.23
CA LYS A 5 -31.73 -23.90 -16.18
C LYS A 5 -30.73 -24.97 -15.72
N ARG A 6 -29.44 -24.69 -15.86
CA ARG A 6 -28.38 -25.50 -15.22
C ARG A 6 -28.24 -25.07 -13.77
N LEU A 7 -28.57 -25.99 -12.89
CA LEU A 7 -28.40 -25.88 -11.43
C LEU A 7 -26.95 -26.27 -11.11
N ILE A 8 -26.17 -25.35 -10.58
CA ILE A 8 -24.82 -25.65 -10.05
C ILE A 8 -25.01 -26.04 -8.58
N PHE A 9 -24.79 -27.31 -8.26
CA PHE A 9 -24.72 -27.81 -6.88
C PHE A 9 -23.34 -27.49 -6.32
N ALA A 10 -23.30 -26.58 -5.33
CA ALA A 10 -22.15 -26.43 -4.45
C ALA A 10 -22.25 -27.52 -3.37
N VAL A 11 -21.31 -28.43 -3.37
CA VAL A 11 -21.21 -29.45 -2.30
C VAL A 11 -20.48 -28.82 -1.11
N PHE A 12 -21.25 -28.43 -0.08
CA PHE A 12 -20.71 -28.12 1.23
C PHE A 12 -20.43 -29.42 1.98
N THR A 13 -19.16 -29.77 2.13
CA THR A 13 -18.76 -30.89 3.01
C THR A 13 -18.71 -30.39 4.43
N LEU A 14 -19.74 -30.71 5.20
CA LEU A 14 -19.83 -30.42 6.63
C LEU A 14 -18.95 -31.43 7.38
N PHE A 15 -17.80 -31.01 7.92
CA PHE A 15 -17.03 -31.82 8.86
C PHE A 15 -17.61 -31.65 10.27
N VAL A 16 -18.32 -32.68 10.73
CA VAL A 16 -18.70 -32.80 12.12
C VAL A 16 -17.53 -33.40 12.91
N ILE A 17 -16.88 -32.60 13.75
CA ILE A 17 -15.86 -33.08 14.67
C ILE A 17 -16.57 -33.52 15.96
N LEU A 18 -16.59 -34.81 16.20
CA LEU A 18 -16.96 -35.40 17.49
C LEU A 18 -15.82 -35.16 18.48
N LEU A 19 -16.06 -34.32 19.49
CA LEU A 19 -15.19 -34.14 20.64
C LEU A 19 -15.27 -35.33 21.56
N SER A 20 -14.34 -36.27 21.48
CA SER A 20 -14.00 -37.19 22.55
C SER A 20 -12.71 -36.71 23.21
N GLY A 21 -12.79 -36.41 24.50
CA GLY A 21 -11.68 -35.87 25.26
C GLY A 21 -10.53 -36.88 25.45
N SER A 22 -9.38 -36.47 25.03
CA SER A 22 -8.07 -36.89 25.49
C SER A 22 -7.07 -35.84 25.04
N GLY A 23 -6.14 -35.45 25.91
CA GLY A 23 -5.24 -34.30 25.77
C GLY A 23 -4.66 -34.13 24.37
N SER A 24 -5.13 -33.11 23.64
CA SER A 24 -4.57 -32.76 22.34
C SER A 24 -3.27 -32.00 22.59
N SER A 25 -2.15 -32.71 22.42
CA SER A 25 -0.93 -32.05 22.02
C SER A 25 -1.24 -31.27 20.74
N TYR A 26 -1.27 -29.92 20.80
CA TYR A 26 -1.27 -29.10 19.61
C TYR A 26 0.02 -29.41 18.85
N ASN A 27 -0.09 -30.21 17.77
CA ASN A 27 0.98 -30.36 16.84
C ASN A 27 1.23 -28.99 16.21
N TYR A 28 2.21 -28.28 16.72
CA TYR A 28 2.75 -27.07 16.11
C TYR A 28 3.43 -27.54 14.82
N PHE A 29 2.70 -27.48 13.71
CA PHE A 29 3.31 -27.63 12.40
C PHE A 29 4.14 -26.34 12.18
N PRO A 30 5.47 -26.44 12.07
CA PRO A 30 6.28 -25.27 11.76
C PRO A 30 5.77 -24.67 10.47
N MET A 31 5.50 -23.36 10.48
CA MET A 31 5.08 -22.65 9.28
C MET A 31 6.12 -22.87 8.18
N ASP A 32 5.67 -23.22 6.99
CA ASP A 32 6.57 -23.48 5.86
C ASP A 32 7.23 -22.16 5.41
N LYS A 33 8.47 -21.95 5.87
CA LYS A 33 9.30 -20.79 5.53
C LYS A 33 9.73 -20.77 4.06
N SER A 34 9.43 -21.80 3.28
CA SER A 34 9.74 -21.84 1.85
C SER A 34 8.69 -21.17 0.97
N ILE A 35 7.58 -20.68 1.55
CA ILE A 35 6.52 -19.99 0.82
C ILE A 35 6.99 -18.57 0.50
N PRO A 36 7.04 -18.18 -0.80
CA PRO A 36 7.37 -16.81 -1.17
C PRO A 36 6.25 -15.85 -0.78
N LEU A 37 6.63 -14.70 -0.27
CA LEU A 37 5.68 -13.70 0.25
C LEU A 37 5.82 -12.37 -0.50
N VAL A 38 4.70 -11.65 -0.60
CA VAL A 38 4.67 -10.24 -1.00
C VAL A 38 3.96 -9.42 0.08
N THR A 39 4.48 -8.23 0.38
CA THR A 39 3.80 -7.23 1.19
C THR A 39 3.78 -5.91 0.47
N PHE A 40 2.62 -5.27 0.45
CA PHE A 40 2.44 -3.91 -0.04
C PHE A 40 2.32 -2.97 1.15
N ILE A 41 3.11 -1.89 1.16
CA ILE A 41 3.07 -0.85 2.19
C ILE A 41 2.81 0.49 1.51
N PHE A 42 1.88 1.27 2.06
CA PHE A 42 1.61 2.63 1.63
C PHE A 42 2.16 3.58 2.69
N ASP A 43 3.21 4.33 2.35
CA ASP A 43 3.86 5.27 3.25
C ASP A 43 3.09 6.59 3.34
N ASP A 44 3.27 7.32 4.43
CA ASP A 44 2.76 8.66 4.72
C ASP A 44 1.31 8.74 5.22
N GLY A 45 0.51 7.68 5.09
CA GLY A 45 -0.91 7.69 5.46
C GLY A 45 -1.75 8.58 4.53
N ASN A 46 -1.50 8.48 3.24
CA ASN A 46 -2.24 9.24 2.22
C ASN A 46 -3.71 8.79 2.13
N ASP A 47 -4.63 9.70 1.80
CA ASP A 47 -6.05 9.39 1.59
C ASP A 47 -6.28 8.33 0.49
N THR A 48 -5.35 8.18 -0.46
CA THR A 48 -5.40 7.17 -1.53
C THR A 48 -5.26 5.74 -1.04
N ASP A 49 -4.72 5.52 0.16
CA ASP A 49 -4.67 4.19 0.76
C ASP A 49 -6.09 3.65 0.98
N TYR A 50 -7.01 4.54 1.33
CA TYR A 50 -8.42 4.22 1.57
C TYR A 50 -9.28 4.37 0.31
N ILE A 51 -9.19 5.51 -0.41
CA ILE A 51 -10.11 5.81 -1.52
C ILE A 51 -9.75 5.11 -2.83
N VAL A 52 -8.57 4.48 -2.94
CA VAL A 52 -8.12 3.77 -4.13
C VAL A 52 -7.59 2.38 -3.79
N ALA A 53 -6.53 2.29 -2.95
CA ALA A 53 -5.87 1.02 -2.71
C ALA A 53 -6.78 0.01 -2.01
N LYS A 54 -7.54 0.43 -1.00
CA LYS A 54 -8.46 -0.46 -0.26
C LYS A 54 -9.40 -1.21 -1.20
N ASP A 55 -10.05 -0.52 -2.12
CA ASP A 55 -11.00 -1.13 -3.06
C ASP A 55 -10.33 -2.15 -3.99
N ILE A 56 -9.07 -1.88 -4.38
CA ILE A 56 -8.28 -2.81 -5.21
C ILE A 56 -7.97 -4.09 -4.42
N PHE A 57 -7.47 -3.97 -3.19
CA PHE A 57 -7.14 -5.12 -2.36
C PHE A 57 -8.38 -5.92 -1.96
N ASP A 58 -9.46 -5.24 -1.59
CA ASP A 58 -10.76 -5.88 -1.25
C ASP A 58 -11.30 -6.70 -2.43
N ALA A 59 -11.21 -6.19 -3.66
CA ALA A 59 -11.68 -6.87 -4.86
C ALA A 59 -10.92 -8.19 -5.14
N HIS A 60 -9.69 -8.32 -4.64
CA HIS A 60 -8.86 -9.53 -4.78
C HIS A 60 -8.84 -10.41 -3.52
N GLY A 61 -9.46 -9.96 -2.43
CA GLY A 61 -9.44 -10.65 -1.13
C GLY A 61 -8.08 -10.56 -0.43
N ASP A 62 -7.30 -9.55 -0.76
CA ASP A 62 -5.96 -9.28 -0.22
C ASP A 62 -5.97 -8.19 0.84
N VAL A 63 -4.82 -8.01 1.49
CA VAL A 63 -4.59 -6.97 2.50
C VAL A 63 -3.24 -6.29 2.26
N ALA A 64 -3.10 -5.08 2.78
CA ALA A 64 -1.86 -4.32 2.72
C ALA A 64 -1.52 -3.69 4.07
N CYS A 65 -0.51 -2.83 4.09
CA CYS A 65 -0.12 -2.04 5.25
C CYS A 65 -0.19 -0.55 4.90
N SER A 66 -0.62 0.29 5.85
CA SER A 66 -0.50 1.74 5.75
C SER A 66 0.38 2.27 6.89
N ALA A 67 1.44 3.01 6.54
CA ALA A 67 2.41 3.56 7.47
C ALA A 67 2.10 5.04 7.75
N ILE A 68 1.79 5.35 9.00
CA ILE A 68 1.13 6.59 9.38
C ILE A 68 2.07 7.57 10.04
N THR A 69 2.22 8.75 9.45
CA THR A 69 2.81 9.94 10.10
C THR A 69 1.74 10.62 10.93
N THR A 70 1.87 10.61 12.26
CA THR A 70 0.75 10.95 13.13
C THR A 70 0.34 12.42 13.09
N ASP A 71 1.26 13.35 12.82
CA ASP A 71 0.94 14.77 12.62
C ASP A 71 0.08 15.05 11.38
N TRP A 72 0.01 14.11 10.45
CA TRP A 72 -0.76 14.27 9.20
C TRP A 72 -2.16 13.69 9.28
N ILE A 73 -2.50 12.96 10.34
CA ILE A 73 -3.86 12.41 10.54
C ILE A 73 -4.89 13.55 10.55
N ASN A 74 -6.01 13.36 9.87
CA ASN A 74 -7.08 14.35 9.68
C ASN A 74 -6.67 15.63 8.91
N THR A 75 -5.47 15.68 8.35
CA THR A 75 -5.07 16.79 7.49
C THR A 75 -5.52 16.57 6.04
N LYS A 76 -5.45 17.63 5.23
CA LYS A 76 -5.83 17.53 3.80
C LYS A 76 -5.02 16.48 3.08
N ASN A 77 -5.69 15.60 2.35
CA ASN A 77 -5.11 14.50 1.54
C ASN A 77 -4.45 13.39 2.36
N HIS A 78 -4.73 13.30 3.66
CA HIS A 78 -4.29 12.20 4.52
C HIS A 78 -5.50 11.51 5.16
N LEU A 79 -5.26 10.32 5.65
CA LEU A 79 -6.27 9.50 6.32
C LEU A 79 -6.80 10.17 7.58
N ASN A 80 -8.09 10.03 7.81
CA ASN A 80 -8.72 10.36 9.09
C ASN A 80 -8.83 9.13 9.99
N VAL A 81 -9.15 9.35 11.26
CA VAL A 81 -9.24 8.26 12.26
C VAL A 81 -10.26 7.18 11.87
N SER A 82 -11.41 7.55 11.30
CA SER A 82 -12.43 6.59 10.87
C SER A 82 -11.90 5.67 9.76
N GLN A 83 -11.18 6.23 8.79
CA GLN A 83 -10.57 5.47 7.68
C GLN A 83 -9.49 4.53 8.20
N LEU A 84 -8.62 4.98 9.11
CA LEU A 84 -7.60 4.14 9.76
C LEU A 84 -8.24 2.95 10.49
N THR A 85 -9.30 3.21 11.25
CA THR A 85 -10.03 2.17 11.98
C THR A 85 -10.67 1.17 11.01
N GLU A 86 -11.25 1.65 9.91
CA GLU A 86 -11.85 0.76 8.91
C GLU A 86 -10.81 -0.07 8.17
N LEU A 87 -9.67 0.50 7.76
CA LEU A 87 -8.56 -0.25 7.17
C LEU A 87 -8.14 -1.39 8.10
N GLN A 88 -7.91 -1.11 9.38
CA GLN A 88 -7.49 -2.15 10.33
C GLN A 88 -8.56 -3.21 10.56
N ASN A 89 -9.84 -2.83 10.63
CA ASN A 89 -10.96 -3.77 10.77
C ASN A 89 -11.12 -4.68 9.54
N ASN A 90 -10.69 -4.23 8.36
CA ASN A 90 -10.63 -5.02 7.13
C ASN A 90 -9.31 -5.80 6.97
N GLY A 91 -8.51 -5.91 8.01
CA GLY A 91 -7.31 -6.75 8.03
C GLY A 91 -6.02 -6.07 7.56
N TRP A 92 -6.07 -4.79 7.20
CA TRP A 92 -4.87 -4.02 6.93
C TRP A 92 -4.05 -3.82 8.20
N GLU A 93 -2.74 -3.80 8.06
CA GLU A 93 -1.86 -3.45 9.18
C GLU A 93 -1.56 -1.95 9.18
N ILE A 94 -1.78 -1.33 10.34
CA ILE A 94 -1.35 0.05 10.59
C ILE A 94 0.06 0.03 11.16
N LEU A 95 1.00 0.64 10.46
CA LEU A 95 2.38 0.82 10.88
C LEU A 95 2.58 2.24 11.40
N SER A 96 3.51 2.42 12.32
CA SER A 96 4.03 3.77 12.63
C SER A 96 4.93 4.26 11.50
N HIS A 97 4.85 5.57 11.20
CA HIS A 97 5.79 6.26 10.31
C HIS A 97 6.34 7.53 10.98
N THR A 98 6.56 7.47 12.31
CA THR A 98 6.98 8.56 13.20
C THR A 98 5.90 9.61 13.45
N VAL A 99 6.21 10.63 14.26
CA VAL A 99 5.29 11.74 14.53
C VAL A 99 5.28 12.71 13.36
N SER A 100 6.46 13.26 13.00
CA SER A 100 6.60 14.40 12.09
C SER A 100 7.34 14.08 10.78
N HIS A 101 7.63 12.78 10.52
CA HIS A 101 8.36 12.30 9.34
C HIS A 101 9.79 12.90 9.19
N PRO A 102 10.62 12.92 10.24
CA PRO A 102 11.97 13.46 10.14
C PRO A 102 12.94 12.42 9.54
N ASN A 103 14.08 12.90 9.05
CA ASN A 103 15.22 12.00 8.83
C ASN A 103 15.84 11.66 10.20
N LEU A 104 15.48 10.50 10.75
CA LEU A 104 15.90 10.06 12.07
C LEU A 104 17.44 10.04 12.26
N LYS A 105 18.21 9.87 11.17
CA LYS A 105 19.68 9.89 11.23
C LYS A 105 20.27 11.26 11.57
N THR A 106 19.48 12.32 11.44
CA THR A 106 19.93 13.69 11.74
C THR A 106 19.53 14.16 13.14
N LEU A 107 18.81 13.32 13.89
CA LEU A 107 18.31 13.64 15.22
C LEU A 107 19.20 13.02 16.31
N PRO A 108 19.31 13.67 17.48
CA PRO A 108 19.86 13.03 18.66
C PRO A 108 18.96 11.89 19.14
N GLU A 109 19.52 10.89 19.81
CA GLU A 109 18.82 9.67 20.23
C GLU A 109 17.53 9.96 21.03
N SER A 110 17.54 10.94 21.92
CA SER A 110 16.35 11.33 22.69
C SER A 110 15.19 11.81 21.82
N GLN A 111 15.47 12.51 20.72
CA GLN A 111 14.44 12.93 19.77
C GLN A 111 13.98 11.75 18.90
N VAL A 112 14.89 10.84 18.51
CA VAL A 112 14.50 9.58 17.85
C VAL A 112 13.53 8.81 18.75
N GLU A 113 13.83 8.68 20.03
CA GLU A 113 12.97 7.99 20.99
C GLU A 113 11.59 8.67 21.10
N THR A 114 11.56 10.00 21.15
CA THR A 114 10.30 10.78 21.15
C THR A 114 9.46 10.49 19.90
N GLU A 115 10.06 10.59 18.72
CA GLU A 115 9.38 10.34 17.44
C GLU A 115 8.79 8.91 17.36
N LEU A 116 9.50 7.92 17.84
CA LEU A 116 9.06 6.53 17.81
C LEU A 116 8.02 6.23 18.88
N ALA A 117 8.27 6.63 20.14
CA ALA A 117 7.38 6.34 21.26
C ALA A 117 6.05 7.08 21.14
N GLN A 118 6.08 8.38 20.81
CA GLN A 118 4.86 9.19 20.73
C GLN A 118 4.00 8.80 19.53
N SER A 119 4.60 8.48 18.37
CA SER A 119 3.84 7.98 17.22
C SER A 119 3.06 6.73 17.58
N LYS A 120 3.70 5.75 18.22
CA LYS A 120 3.02 4.51 18.67
C LYS A 120 1.91 4.85 19.67
N ALA A 121 2.21 5.64 20.70
CA ALA A 121 1.24 5.98 21.74
C ALA A 121 0.03 6.75 21.17
N THR A 122 0.25 7.66 20.21
CA THR A 122 -0.82 8.39 19.52
C THR A 122 -1.75 7.43 18.78
N LEU A 123 -1.20 6.54 17.97
CA LEU A 123 -2.00 5.57 17.19
C LEU A 123 -2.75 4.59 18.10
N GLU A 124 -2.10 4.08 19.14
CA GLU A 124 -2.76 3.20 20.13
C GLU A 124 -3.82 3.94 20.93
N GLY A 125 -3.60 5.22 21.25
CA GLY A 125 -4.59 6.09 21.88
C GLY A 125 -5.84 6.36 21.04
N LEU A 126 -5.74 6.19 19.71
CA LEU A 126 -6.87 6.21 18.78
C LEU A 126 -7.59 4.85 18.67
N GLY A 127 -7.18 3.84 19.44
CA GLY A 127 -7.76 2.50 19.43
C GLY A 127 -7.16 1.55 18.37
N LEU A 128 -6.06 1.94 17.73
CA LEU A 128 -5.40 1.13 16.71
C LEU A 128 -4.36 0.17 17.35
N THR A 129 -4.15 -0.98 16.73
CA THR A 129 -3.06 -1.89 17.09
C THR A 129 -1.85 -1.62 16.21
N VAL A 130 -0.71 -1.25 16.80
CA VAL A 130 0.51 -0.88 16.07
C VAL A 130 1.69 -1.69 16.60
N LYS A 131 2.16 -2.62 15.77
CA LYS A 131 3.28 -3.51 16.13
C LYS A 131 4.59 -3.15 15.42
N ASN A 132 4.51 -2.63 14.21
CA ASN A 132 5.65 -2.46 13.33
C ASN A 132 5.83 -1.00 12.89
N LEU A 133 7.04 -0.70 12.39
CA LEU A 133 7.49 0.64 11.99
C LEU A 133 7.96 0.64 10.54
N ALA A 134 7.67 1.69 9.81
CA ALA A 134 8.38 2.05 8.58
C ALA A 134 9.24 3.29 8.86
N TYR A 135 10.54 3.22 8.52
CA TYR A 135 11.44 4.35 8.74
C TYR A 135 11.26 5.41 7.66
N PRO A 136 11.05 6.70 8.00
CA PRO A 136 11.04 7.79 7.03
C PRO A 136 12.30 7.79 6.14
N TYR A 137 12.09 8.08 4.84
CA TYR A 137 13.17 8.06 3.84
C TYR A 137 13.90 6.73 3.73
N ASN A 138 13.37 5.63 4.29
CA ASN A 138 14.03 4.33 4.40
C ASN A 138 15.37 4.38 5.17
N LYS A 139 15.56 5.40 6.03
CA LYS A 139 16.85 5.68 6.68
C LYS A 139 16.83 5.27 8.15
N ASN A 140 17.75 4.35 8.48
CA ASN A 140 18.06 3.98 9.86
C ASN A 140 19.56 3.78 10.03
N ASN A 141 19.99 3.52 11.25
CA ASN A 141 21.30 3.05 11.66
C ASN A 141 21.15 2.16 12.89
N TYR A 142 22.27 1.62 13.39
CA TYR A 142 22.26 0.75 14.55
C TYR A 142 21.53 1.37 15.77
N THR A 143 21.90 2.60 16.15
CA THR A 143 21.28 3.30 17.29
C THR A 143 19.77 3.45 17.14
N ILE A 144 19.29 3.87 15.95
CA ILE A 144 17.85 4.00 15.67
C ILE A 144 17.14 2.65 15.81
N ARG A 145 17.76 1.55 15.35
CA ARG A 145 17.18 0.21 15.49
C ARG A 145 17.13 -0.24 16.95
N GLU A 146 18.17 0.07 17.76
CA GLU A 146 18.13 -0.23 19.21
C GLU A 146 16.98 0.53 19.92
N VAL A 147 16.72 1.78 19.54
CA VAL A 147 15.55 2.51 20.04
C VAL A 147 14.24 1.87 19.56
N ALA A 148 14.15 1.53 18.28
CA ALA A 148 12.95 0.89 17.71
C ALA A 148 12.59 -0.43 18.41
N LYS A 149 13.56 -1.23 18.84
CA LYS A 149 13.36 -2.48 19.60
C LYS A 149 12.57 -2.29 20.89
N LYS A 150 12.61 -1.11 21.50
CA LYS A 150 11.88 -0.81 22.74
C LYS A 150 10.36 -0.73 22.51
N TYR A 151 9.93 -0.42 21.28
CA TYR A 151 8.55 -0.05 20.97
C TYR A 151 7.88 -0.95 19.93
N TYR A 152 8.64 -1.49 18.99
CA TYR A 152 8.12 -2.18 17.82
C TYR A 152 8.66 -3.61 17.71
N ARG A 153 7.89 -4.47 17.05
CA ARG A 153 8.29 -5.84 16.71
C ARG A 153 9.31 -5.84 15.56
N ALA A 154 9.14 -4.97 14.56
CA ALA A 154 10.02 -4.87 13.41
C ALA A 154 10.05 -3.47 12.82
N GLY A 155 11.05 -3.20 11.93
CA GLY A 155 11.18 -1.94 11.21
C GLY A 155 11.52 -2.17 9.73
N ARG A 156 10.70 -1.59 8.81
CA ARG A 156 10.94 -1.63 7.38
C ARG A 156 11.83 -0.47 6.94
N SER A 157 12.90 -0.81 6.25
CA SER A 157 13.81 0.09 5.54
C SER A 157 13.65 -0.06 4.01
N GLY A 158 14.66 0.32 3.23
CA GLY A 158 14.67 0.17 1.77
C GLY A 158 15.70 -0.85 1.29
N HIS A 159 16.79 -0.37 0.70
CA HIS A 159 17.96 -1.13 0.20
C HIS A 159 17.75 -1.90 -1.12
N ASN A 160 16.52 -1.95 -1.68
CA ASN A 160 16.21 -2.67 -2.93
C ASN A 160 16.70 -4.13 -2.91
N MET A 161 16.32 -4.87 -1.87
CA MET A 161 16.67 -6.27 -1.67
C MET A 161 15.44 -7.08 -1.21
N LEU A 162 15.49 -8.39 -1.43
CA LEU A 162 14.53 -9.35 -0.89
C LEU A 162 14.95 -9.78 0.53
N ASN A 163 13.96 -10.14 1.34
CA ASN A 163 14.20 -10.71 2.68
C ASN A 163 14.25 -12.23 2.58
N PRO A 164 15.32 -12.87 3.11
CA PRO A 164 15.42 -14.32 3.10
C PRO A 164 14.47 -14.97 4.12
N PRO A 165 14.14 -16.27 3.98
CA PRO A 165 13.31 -16.99 4.95
C PRO A 165 13.82 -17.00 6.39
N THR A 166 15.11 -16.73 6.57
CA THR A 166 15.72 -16.47 7.88
C THR A 166 16.10 -15.01 7.95
N ILE A 167 15.28 -14.21 8.61
CA ILE A 167 15.51 -12.77 8.77
C ILE A 167 16.65 -12.56 9.78
N LEU A 168 17.74 -11.92 9.35
CA LEU A 168 18.90 -11.63 10.20
C LEU A 168 18.67 -10.44 11.13
N ASP A 169 17.95 -9.41 10.65
CA ASP A 169 17.60 -8.22 11.42
C ASP A 169 16.17 -7.75 11.03
N GLN A 170 15.20 -8.07 11.87
CA GLN A 170 13.81 -7.66 11.66
C GLN A 170 13.59 -6.17 11.79
N TYR A 171 14.55 -5.44 12.35
CA TYR A 171 14.52 -3.98 12.44
C TYR A 171 15.15 -3.29 11.23
N ASP A 172 15.52 -4.06 10.20
CA ASP A 172 16.04 -3.57 8.93
C ASP A 172 15.47 -4.37 7.75
N LEU A 173 14.14 -4.61 7.76
CA LEU A 173 13.46 -5.29 6.67
C LEU A 173 13.66 -4.54 5.36
N LYS A 174 14.09 -5.26 4.33
CA LYS A 174 14.42 -4.70 3.03
C LYS A 174 13.16 -4.54 2.19
N ALA A 175 13.10 -3.46 1.40
CA ALA A 175 11.99 -3.18 0.52
C ALA A 175 12.45 -2.54 -0.80
N TYR A 176 11.63 -2.69 -1.83
CA TYR A 176 11.78 -2.01 -3.12
C TYR A 176 10.74 -0.90 -3.25
N SER A 177 11.12 0.17 -3.92
CA SER A 177 10.15 1.18 -4.37
C SER A 177 9.23 0.59 -5.44
N SER A 178 7.93 0.89 -5.34
CA SER A 178 6.96 0.60 -6.41
C SER A 178 6.96 1.66 -7.52
N ASN A 179 7.74 2.72 -7.39
CA ASN A 179 7.80 3.79 -8.41
C ASN A 179 8.67 3.36 -9.61
N HIS A 180 8.26 2.25 -10.22
CA HIS A 180 8.91 1.66 -11.38
C HIS A 180 7.86 1.19 -12.39
N PRO A 181 8.23 1.02 -13.68
CA PRO A 181 7.37 0.39 -14.67
C PRO A 181 6.91 -1.01 -14.21
N LEU A 182 5.69 -1.40 -14.58
CA LEU A 182 5.09 -2.68 -14.20
C LEU A 182 6.01 -3.87 -14.47
N SER A 183 6.63 -3.94 -15.66
CA SER A 183 7.55 -5.02 -16.03
C SER A 183 8.74 -5.19 -15.07
N LYS A 184 9.20 -4.10 -14.43
CA LYS A 184 10.24 -4.18 -13.42
C LYS A 184 9.71 -4.71 -12.09
N LEU A 185 8.48 -4.34 -11.72
CA LEU A 185 7.81 -4.85 -10.52
C LEU A 185 7.52 -6.36 -10.66
N GLU A 186 7.02 -6.78 -11.82
CA GLU A 186 6.86 -8.21 -12.17
C GLU A 186 8.17 -8.98 -12.05
N GLY A 187 9.29 -8.40 -12.54
CA GLY A 187 10.62 -8.99 -12.38
C GLY A 187 11.06 -9.13 -10.92
N HIS A 188 10.64 -8.25 -10.01
CA HIS A 188 10.89 -8.41 -8.58
C HIS A 188 10.03 -9.53 -7.97
N VAL A 189 8.79 -9.68 -8.41
CA VAL A 189 7.90 -10.80 -8.03
C VAL A 189 8.49 -12.12 -8.51
N ASP A 190 8.88 -12.23 -9.78
CA ASP A 190 9.51 -13.42 -10.35
C ASP A 190 10.75 -13.86 -9.57
N LYS A 191 11.59 -12.89 -9.23
CA LYS A 191 12.78 -13.13 -8.43
C LYS A 191 12.44 -13.61 -7.01
N ALA A 192 11.47 -12.97 -6.36
CA ALA A 192 11.05 -13.36 -5.02
C ALA A 192 10.49 -14.79 -5.01
N TYR A 193 9.69 -15.14 -6.01
CA TYR A 193 9.14 -16.48 -6.18
C TYR A 193 10.23 -17.53 -6.41
N SER A 194 11.13 -17.29 -7.36
CA SER A 194 12.19 -18.24 -7.72
C SER A 194 13.20 -18.46 -6.58
N GLU A 195 13.47 -17.41 -5.78
CA GLU A 195 14.40 -17.48 -4.66
C GLU A 195 13.70 -17.87 -3.33
N LYS A 196 12.37 -18.06 -3.33
CA LYS A 196 11.56 -18.34 -2.14
C LYS A 196 11.80 -17.32 -1.02
N LYS A 197 11.72 -16.04 -1.39
CA LYS A 197 11.99 -14.91 -0.49
C LYS A 197 10.77 -14.01 -0.36
N TRP A 198 10.81 -13.14 0.63
CA TRP A 198 9.79 -12.14 0.89
C TRP A 198 10.14 -10.84 0.18
N LEU A 199 9.26 -10.43 -0.74
CA LEU A 199 9.26 -9.13 -1.40
C LEU A 199 8.41 -8.15 -0.59
N ILE A 200 8.97 -7.00 -0.21
CA ILE A 200 8.22 -5.88 0.32
C ILE A 200 8.28 -4.75 -0.70
N LEU A 201 7.12 -4.24 -1.10
CA LEU A 201 6.97 -3.10 -2.00
C LEU A 201 6.42 -1.91 -1.22
N TYR A 202 7.09 -0.77 -1.25
CA TYR A 202 6.55 0.44 -0.65
C TYR A 202 6.07 1.42 -1.72
N HIS A 203 4.89 1.95 -1.48
CA HIS A 203 4.19 2.96 -2.27
C HIS A 203 4.09 4.25 -1.46
N HIS A 204 3.76 5.34 -2.13
CA HIS A 204 3.26 6.56 -1.52
C HIS A 204 1.83 6.80 -2.05
N ARG A 205 1.46 8.06 -2.29
CA ARG A 205 0.17 8.40 -2.88
C ARG A 205 -0.02 7.72 -4.24
N ILE A 206 -1.17 7.11 -4.47
CA ILE A 206 -1.54 6.58 -5.80
C ILE A 206 -1.96 7.75 -6.68
N GLU A 207 -1.22 7.96 -7.77
CA GLU A 207 -1.40 9.08 -8.67
C GLU A 207 -1.50 8.61 -10.12
N VAL A 208 -2.27 9.36 -10.92
CA VAL A 208 -2.22 9.32 -12.37
C VAL A 208 -1.50 10.57 -12.87
N LYS A 209 -0.50 10.39 -13.71
CA LYS A 209 0.28 11.45 -14.36
C LYS A 209 -0.14 11.54 -15.81
N ILE A 210 -0.56 12.72 -16.23
CA ILE A 210 -1.08 12.95 -17.56
C ILE A 210 -0.38 14.13 -18.23
N LYS A 211 -0.24 14.08 -19.54
CA LYS A 211 0.16 15.20 -20.36
C LYS A 211 -1.07 15.94 -20.84
N ILE A 212 -1.02 17.27 -20.75
CA ILE A 212 -2.11 18.15 -21.11
C ILE A 212 -1.66 19.23 -22.08
N SER A 213 -2.62 19.77 -22.85
CA SER A 213 -2.45 20.94 -23.70
C SER A 213 -3.67 21.86 -23.63
N GLY A 214 -3.59 23.06 -24.22
CA GLY A 214 -4.72 23.97 -24.31
C GLY A 214 -5.30 24.41 -22.97
N LYS A 215 -4.49 24.48 -21.91
CA LYS A 215 -4.95 24.84 -20.57
C LYS A 215 -5.50 26.26 -20.53
N THR A 216 -6.72 26.40 -20.00
CA THR A 216 -7.40 27.68 -19.73
C THR A 216 -7.71 27.77 -18.24
N GLY A 217 -7.35 28.89 -17.61
CA GLY A 217 -7.52 29.05 -16.16
C GLY A 217 -6.53 28.27 -15.32
N ASN A 218 -6.71 28.31 -14.00
CA ASN A 218 -5.90 27.60 -13.03
C ASN A 218 -6.77 26.62 -12.21
N PHE A 219 -6.40 25.37 -12.23
CA PHE A 219 -7.02 24.36 -11.37
C PHE A 219 -6.70 24.61 -9.89
N ILE A 220 -7.67 24.29 -9.01
CA ILE A 220 -7.53 24.45 -7.56
C ILE A 220 -7.14 23.10 -6.94
N PRO A 221 -6.00 22.99 -6.22
CA PRO A 221 -5.60 21.74 -5.58
C PRO A 221 -6.71 21.13 -4.72
N GLY A 222 -7.05 19.87 -5.01
CA GLY A 222 -8.11 19.12 -4.34
C GLY A 222 -9.50 19.28 -4.94
N GLU A 223 -9.69 20.05 -6.02
CA GLU A 223 -10.97 20.09 -6.72
C GLU A 223 -11.23 18.81 -7.52
N ASN A 224 -12.52 18.52 -7.68
CA ASN A 224 -12.93 17.41 -8.54
C ASN A 224 -12.78 17.79 -10.02
N LEU A 225 -12.32 16.81 -10.79
CA LEU A 225 -12.16 16.89 -12.24
C LEU A 225 -13.17 15.98 -12.93
N THR A 226 -13.69 16.42 -14.06
CA THR A 226 -14.45 15.58 -14.99
C THR A 226 -13.75 15.48 -16.32
N PHE A 227 -13.84 14.33 -16.97
CA PHE A 227 -13.24 13.98 -18.23
C PHE A 227 -14.33 13.69 -19.26
N ASN A 228 -14.38 14.42 -20.33
CA ASN A 228 -15.42 14.29 -21.35
C ASN A 228 -14.77 14.06 -22.74
N PRO A 229 -15.11 12.96 -23.48
CA PRO A 229 -16.32 12.17 -23.34
C PRO A 229 -16.19 10.89 -22.50
N SER A 230 -15.02 10.52 -21.96
CA SER A 230 -14.86 9.23 -21.24
C SER A 230 -15.75 9.06 -20.02
N GLY A 231 -16.21 10.17 -19.41
CA GLY A 231 -16.95 10.16 -18.16
C GLY A 231 -16.10 9.84 -16.92
N ALA A 232 -14.79 9.72 -17.07
CA ALA A 232 -13.89 9.54 -15.93
C ALA A 232 -13.93 10.74 -15.00
N THR A 233 -13.62 10.52 -13.73
CA THR A 233 -13.49 11.56 -12.72
C THR A 233 -12.17 11.43 -11.99
N GLY A 234 -11.69 12.54 -11.44
CA GLY A 234 -10.45 12.57 -10.69
C GLY A 234 -10.42 13.73 -9.71
N LYS A 235 -9.36 13.80 -8.93
CA LYS A 235 -9.09 14.91 -8.02
C LYS A 235 -7.76 15.54 -8.37
N TYR A 236 -7.77 16.83 -8.66
CA TYR A 236 -6.55 17.55 -9.03
C TYR A 236 -5.58 17.66 -7.86
N ILE A 237 -4.33 17.30 -8.08
CA ILE A 237 -3.27 17.43 -7.08
C ILE A 237 -2.42 18.66 -7.39
N SER A 238 -1.78 18.69 -8.53
CA SER A 238 -0.84 19.76 -8.90
C SER A 238 -0.44 19.69 -10.36
N ASP A 239 0.05 20.80 -10.88
CA ASP A 239 0.90 20.83 -12.07
C ASP A 239 2.37 20.68 -11.62
N LYS A 240 2.99 19.55 -11.92
CA LYS A 240 4.43 19.38 -11.75
C LYS A 240 5.08 19.15 -13.09
N ASN A 241 6.05 20.00 -13.43
CA ASN A 241 6.94 19.75 -14.58
C ASN A 241 7.89 18.61 -14.19
N PHE A 242 7.64 17.41 -14.70
CA PHE A 242 8.69 16.42 -14.78
C PHE A 242 9.54 16.72 -16.00
N VAL A 243 10.81 17.07 -15.78
CA VAL A 243 11.78 17.44 -16.84
C VAL A 243 11.87 16.36 -17.94
N ALA A 244 11.52 15.11 -17.64
CA ALA A 244 11.53 14.00 -18.60
C ALA A 244 10.29 13.93 -19.51
N TYR A 245 9.13 14.56 -19.16
CA TYR A 245 7.85 14.30 -19.85
C TYR A 245 7.09 15.55 -20.28
N GLY A 246 7.60 16.77 -20.04
CA GLY A 246 6.92 18.03 -20.32
C GLY A 246 5.90 18.41 -19.24
N SER A 247 4.97 19.32 -19.56
CA SER A 247 3.93 19.75 -18.63
C SER A 247 3.03 18.57 -18.26
N ALA A 248 3.04 18.17 -16.99
CA ALA A 248 2.25 17.07 -16.48
C ALA A 248 1.28 17.57 -15.39
N MET A 249 0.05 17.12 -15.47
CA MET A 249 -0.92 17.24 -14.40
C MET A 249 -0.90 15.94 -13.58
N HIS A 250 -0.96 16.08 -12.27
CA HIS A 250 -1.12 14.98 -11.32
C HIS A 250 -2.54 14.99 -10.78
N LEU A 251 -3.14 13.83 -10.77
CA LEU A 251 -4.48 13.62 -10.21
C LEU A 251 -4.58 12.30 -9.45
N VAL A 252 -5.53 12.23 -8.53
CA VAL A 252 -6.00 10.97 -7.95
C VAL A 252 -7.19 10.52 -8.78
N PRO A 253 -7.23 9.29 -9.30
CA PRO A 253 -8.43 8.74 -9.93
C PRO A 253 -9.54 8.57 -8.89
N ILE A 254 -10.79 8.80 -9.27
CA ILE A 254 -11.97 8.54 -8.42
C ILE A 254 -12.86 7.52 -9.08
N SER A 255 -13.08 7.62 -10.40
CA SER A 255 -13.84 6.64 -11.18
C SER A 255 -13.52 6.73 -12.67
N GLY A 256 -13.67 5.61 -13.37
CA GLY A 256 -13.45 5.51 -14.80
C GLY A 256 -11.99 5.64 -15.21
N THR A 257 -11.72 5.46 -16.49
CA THR A 257 -10.36 5.55 -17.05
C THR A 257 -10.28 6.74 -17.98
N PRO A 258 -9.45 7.77 -17.68
CA PRO A 258 -9.21 8.89 -18.59
C PRO A 258 -8.70 8.41 -19.94
N GLN A 259 -9.20 9.00 -21.03
CA GLN A 259 -8.84 8.66 -22.39
C GLN A 259 -8.16 9.85 -23.10
N ALA A 260 -7.24 9.56 -24.00
CA ALA A 260 -6.68 10.62 -24.86
C ALA A 260 -7.81 11.35 -25.60
N ASN A 261 -7.67 12.67 -25.72
CA ASN A 261 -8.64 13.62 -26.25
C ASN A 261 -9.82 13.95 -25.32
N ASP A 262 -9.84 13.48 -24.08
CA ASP A 262 -10.79 14.01 -23.09
C ASP A 262 -10.53 15.52 -22.86
N ILE A 263 -11.61 16.25 -22.68
CA ILE A 263 -11.57 17.60 -22.10
C ILE A 263 -11.71 17.46 -20.59
N ILE A 264 -10.70 17.92 -19.87
CA ILE A 264 -10.66 17.92 -18.40
C ILE A 264 -11.22 19.25 -17.94
N THR A 265 -12.19 19.23 -17.02
CA THR A 265 -12.78 20.44 -16.43
C THR A 265 -12.72 20.38 -14.91
N GLY A 266 -12.19 21.42 -14.27
CA GLY A 266 -12.23 21.63 -12.83
C GLY A 266 -13.61 22.11 -12.40
N GLN A 267 -14.24 21.38 -11.49
CA GLN A 267 -15.62 21.63 -11.09
C GLN A 267 -15.80 22.91 -10.24
N THR A 268 -14.74 23.36 -9.60
CA THR A 268 -14.76 24.59 -8.77
C THR A 268 -14.18 25.79 -9.52
N SER A 269 -13.05 25.59 -10.20
CA SER A 269 -12.33 26.68 -10.88
C SER A 269 -12.92 27.03 -12.23
N GLY A 270 -13.61 26.08 -12.89
CA GLY A 270 -13.98 26.20 -14.30
C GLY A 270 -12.79 26.12 -15.26
N ALA A 271 -11.57 25.87 -14.75
CA ALA A 271 -10.41 25.66 -15.58
C ALA A 271 -10.58 24.43 -16.47
N ALA A 272 -10.04 24.47 -17.68
CA ALA A 272 -10.14 23.34 -18.61
C ALA A 272 -8.81 23.11 -19.34
N CYS A 273 -8.59 21.88 -19.81
CA CYS A 273 -7.49 21.52 -20.69
C CYS A 273 -7.82 20.24 -21.48
N ASN A 274 -7.02 19.94 -22.49
CA ASN A 274 -7.12 18.68 -23.22
C ASN A 274 -6.20 17.64 -22.60
N LEU A 275 -6.63 16.39 -22.49
CA LEU A 275 -5.79 15.26 -22.18
C LEU A 275 -5.10 14.76 -23.44
N ASP A 276 -3.80 14.97 -23.55
CA ASP A 276 -3.02 14.48 -24.70
C ASP A 276 -2.71 12.99 -24.55
N ARG A 277 -2.28 12.56 -23.35
CA ARG A 277 -2.00 11.16 -23.03
C ARG A 277 -1.90 10.92 -21.52
N VAL A 278 -2.09 9.67 -21.12
CA VAL A 278 -1.76 9.18 -19.78
C VAL A 278 -0.30 8.69 -19.80
N ASP A 279 0.58 9.35 -19.04
CA ASP A 279 2.00 8.98 -18.96
C ASP A 279 2.25 7.84 -17.99
N TYR A 280 1.54 7.84 -16.85
CA TYR A 280 1.67 6.80 -15.84
C TYR A 280 0.39 6.71 -14.99
N ASN A 281 -0.14 5.52 -14.85
CA ASN A 281 -1.30 5.23 -14.01
C ASN A 281 -0.92 4.19 -12.94
N GLN A 282 -0.69 4.67 -11.71
CA GLN A 282 -0.29 3.79 -10.59
C GLN A 282 -1.42 2.87 -10.13
N GLU A 283 -2.67 3.30 -10.22
CA GLU A 283 -3.84 2.47 -9.92
C GLU A 283 -3.87 1.25 -10.84
N LYS A 284 -3.82 1.49 -12.16
CA LYS A 284 -3.79 0.41 -13.15
C LYS A 284 -2.59 -0.52 -12.94
N ALA A 285 -1.40 0.04 -12.70
CA ALA A 285 -0.20 -0.76 -12.46
C ALA A 285 -0.31 -1.62 -11.18
N LEU A 286 -0.97 -1.14 -10.15
CA LEU A 286 -1.22 -1.90 -8.91
C LEU A 286 -2.18 -3.07 -9.16
N ILE A 287 -3.29 -2.83 -9.87
CA ILE A 287 -4.25 -3.88 -10.26
C ILE A 287 -3.54 -4.97 -11.07
N GLU A 288 -2.85 -4.58 -12.15
CA GLU A 288 -2.15 -5.51 -13.04
C GLU A 288 -1.07 -6.31 -12.32
N LEU A 289 -0.38 -5.72 -11.32
CA LEU A 289 0.63 -6.41 -10.52
C LEU A 289 0.01 -7.47 -9.59
N ILE A 290 -1.11 -7.15 -8.94
CA ILE A 290 -1.84 -8.10 -8.08
C ILE A 290 -2.38 -9.26 -8.92
N GLU A 291 -3.02 -8.97 -10.05
CA GLU A 291 -3.51 -9.97 -11.00
C GLU A 291 -2.37 -10.87 -11.53
N TYR A 292 -1.20 -10.28 -11.82
CA TYR A 292 -0.01 -11.02 -12.21
C TYR A 292 0.44 -12.01 -11.14
N ILE A 293 0.48 -11.58 -9.87
CA ILE A 293 0.84 -12.44 -8.74
C ILE A 293 -0.13 -13.62 -8.66
N HIS A 294 -1.43 -13.36 -8.60
CA HIS A 294 -2.46 -14.39 -8.46
C HIS A 294 -2.50 -15.38 -9.65
N THR A 295 -2.31 -14.86 -10.87
CA THR A 295 -2.39 -15.68 -12.08
C THR A 295 -1.16 -16.55 -12.26
N LYS A 296 0.02 -15.98 -12.06
CA LYS A 296 1.29 -16.66 -12.34
C LYS A 296 1.79 -17.50 -11.16
N TYR A 297 1.50 -17.05 -9.94
CA TYR A 297 2.03 -17.63 -8.70
C TYR A 297 0.93 -17.79 -7.63
N PRO A 298 -0.05 -18.67 -7.87
CA PRO A 298 -1.24 -18.79 -6.98
C PRO A 298 -0.91 -19.30 -5.57
N ASP A 299 0.29 -19.81 -5.32
CA ASP A 299 0.80 -20.19 -4.01
C ASP A 299 1.63 -19.09 -3.31
N MET A 300 1.98 -18.00 -4.02
CA MET A 300 2.61 -16.83 -3.43
C MET A 300 1.59 -16.04 -2.61
N ARG A 301 1.94 -15.69 -1.37
CA ARG A 301 0.97 -15.04 -0.47
C ARG A 301 1.22 -13.54 -0.39
N ILE A 302 0.13 -12.77 -0.54
CA ILE A 302 0.10 -11.36 -0.19
C ILE A 302 -0.26 -11.26 1.30
N VAL A 303 0.64 -10.67 2.10
CA VAL A 303 0.52 -10.63 3.57
C VAL A 303 0.96 -9.27 4.12
N THR A 304 0.50 -8.94 5.33
CA THR A 304 1.01 -7.79 6.07
C THR A 304 2.42 -8.07 6.63
N ILE A 305 3.10 -7.03 7.15
CA ILE A 305 4.41 -7.19 7.80
C ILE A 305 4.31 -8.14 8.98
N ASP A 306 3.31 -7.97 9.87
CA ASP A 306 3.15 -8.80 11.07
C ASP A 306 2.94 -10.27 10.69
N LYS A 307 2.13 -10.56 9.67
CA LYS A 307 1.92 -11.92 9.16
C LYS A 307 3.14 -12.51 8.47
N GLY A 308 3.88 -11.73 7.71
CA GLY A 308 5.14 -12.17 7.11
C GLY A 308 6.19 -12.54 8.18
N LEU A 309 6.26 -11.78 9.27
CA LEU A 309 7.10 -12.11 10.42
C LEU A 309 6.67 -13.39 11.14
N ASP A 310 5.36 -13.66 11.26
CA ASP A 310 4.85 -14.91 11.84
C ASP A 310 5.32 -16.14 11.03
N ILE A 311 5.50 -15.99 9.72
CA ILE A 311 5.94 -17.08 8.84
C ILE A 311 7.47 -17.23 8.85
N TYR A 312 8.22 -16.13 8.86
CA TYR A 312 9.67 -16.13 8.62
C TYR A 312 10.52 -16.08 9.91
N LEU A 313 9.98 -15.67 11.07
CA LEU A 313 10.64 -15.73 12.36
C LEU A 313 10.29 -17.02 13.13
#